data_d8d930c3f82cd71dc6cdd7c1eacf57a5
#
_entry.id   d8d930c3f82cd71dc6cdd7c1eacf57a5
#
_cell.length_a   1.000
_cell.length_b   1.000
_cell.length_c   1.000
_cell.angle_alpha   90.00
_cell.angle_beta   90.00
_cell.angle_gamma   90.00
#
_symmetry.space_group_name_H-M   'P 1'
#
loop_
_entity.id
_entity.type
_entity.pdbx_description
1 polymer ?
#
loop_
_entity_poly.entity_id
_entity_poly.type
_entity_poly.pdbx_seq_one_letter_code
_entity_poly.pdbx_strand_id
1 'polypeptide(L)'
;MRKKIPLIAREQKRIYTGFLIIMAVMFVLTSAYTEFNPMVLIENGEAFWDFITNDFLPPALPKASRIPGIFESVAVTLALAMSSTTVAAILAFFVALFGSEKVSPFPRAAKYVRGFATFLRNIPALVWAFILFSSLGIGTGVGFVALCITSFAFMVRAFVETIEDVSQDCVESLEAVGASFPQRVAQAILPSCLCGFLSWFLYCIEVNIRASTIVGMVGGGGVGLTLFSYIKGFQYDIAFTIILLVAAM
;
A
#
# COMPACT_ATOMS: atom_id res chain seq x y z
N MET A 1 15.42 54.12 -6.49
CA MET A 1 16.46 53.09 -6.83
C MET A 1 15.80 51.76 -7.14
N ARG A 2 15.65 51.40 -8.44
CA ARG A 2 15.17 50.06 -8.84
C ARG A 2 16.33 49.07 -8.70
N LYS A 3 16.28 48.14 -7.72
CA LYS A 3 17.23 47.05 -7.61
C LYS A 3 17.21 46.20 -8.90
N LYS A 4 18.30 46.20 -9.65
CA LYS A 4 18.49 45.30 -10.79
C LYS A 4 18.50 43.88 -10.29
N ILE A 5 17.45 43.10 -10.59
CA ILE A 5 17.39 41.67 -10.30
C ILE A 5 18.52 40.99 -11.11
N PRO A 6 19.39 40.18 -10.49
CA PRO A 6 20.47 39.50 -11.20
C PRO A 6 19.92 38.63 -12.33
N LEU A 7 20.64 38.53 -13.44
CA LEU A 7 20.24 37.83 -14.67
C LEU A 7 19.78 36.40 -14.39
N ILE A 8 20.44 35.67 -13.48
CA ILE A 8 20.11 34.33 -13.06
C ILE A 8 18.70 34.26 -12.41
N ALA A 9 18.37 35.23 -11.55
CA ALA A 9 17.04 35.29 -10.92
C ALA A 9 15.92 35.60 -11.92
N ARG A 10 16.25 36.25 -13.03
CA ARG A 10 15.29 36.57 -14.09
C ARG A 10 15.02 35.37 -14.98
N GLU A 11 16.03 34.55 -15.27
CA GLU A 11 15.87 33.30 -16.00
C GLU A 11 15.10 32.27 -15.17
N GLN A 12 15.45 32.09 -13.90
CA GLN A 12 14.70 31.24 -12.99
C GLN A 12 13.24 31.67 -12.90
N LYS A 13 12.96 32.95 -12.72
CA LYS A 13 11.57 33.47 -12.70
C LYS A 13 10.82 33.13 -13.98
N ARG A 14 11.47 33.20 -15.14
CA ARG A 14 10.84 32.86 -16.42
C ARG A 14 10.54 31.37 -16.56
N ILE A 15 11.42 30.51 -16.06
CA ILE A 15 11.21 29.06 -16.02
C ILE A 15 10.04 28.73 -15.08
N TYR A 16 10.02 29.28 -13.87
CA TYR A 16 8.91 29.09 -12.93
C TYR A 16 7.57 29.61 -13.47
N THR A 17 7.58 30.78 -14.09
CA THR A 17 6.36 31.33 -14.70
C THR A 17 5.89 30.46 -15.87
N GLY A 18 6.80 29.96 -16.70
CA GLY A 18 6.47 29.03 -17.79
C GLY A 18 5.90 27.73 -17.26
N PHE A 19 6.49 27.16 -16.21
CA PHE A 19 5.98 25.97 -15.55
C PHE A 19 4.57 26.18 -14.98
N LEU A 20 4.32 27.28 -14.27
CA LEU A 20 3.00 27.62 -13.74
C LEU A 20 1.95 27.78 -14.84
N ILE A 21 2.32 28.41 -15.96
CA ILE A 21 1.42 28.56 -17.12
C ILE A 21 1.08 27.18 -17.70
N ILE A 22 2.08 26.31 -17.88
CA ILE A 22 1.85 24.94 -18.37
C ILE A 22 0.92 24.19 -17.41
N MET A 23 1.16 24.26 -16.10
CA MET A 23 0.29 23.63 -15.09
C MET A 23 -1.13 24.18 -15.15
N ALA A 24 -1.31 25.50 -15.28
CA ALA A 24 -2.62 26.12 -15.38
C ALA A 24 -3.35 25.69 -16.67
N VAL A 25 -2.66 25.64 -17.80
CA VAL A 25 -3.22 25.16 -19.07
C VAL A 25 -3.61 23.69 -18.97
N MET A 26 -2.73 22.85 -18.41
CA MET A 26 -3.05 21.42 -18.15
C MET A 26 -4.29 21.28 -17.26
N PHE A 27 -4.39 22.06 -16.19
CA PHE A 27 -5.56 22.04 -15.30
C PHE A 27 -6.85 22.42 -16.04
N VAL A 28 -6.83 23.50 -16.83
CA VAL A 28 -8.01 23.94 -17.59
C VAL A 28 -8.41 22.89 -18.63
N LEU A 29 -7.45 22.31 -19.36
CA LEU A 29 -7.72 21.28 -20.34
C LEU A 29 -8.27 20.00 -19.70
N THR A 30 -7.69 19.55 -18.59
CA THR A 30 -8.18 18.37 -17.88
C THR A 30 -9.54 18.63 -17.23
N SER A 31 -9.77 19.81 -16.66
CA SER A 31 -11.06 20.23 -16.10
C SER A 31 -12.17 20.23 -17.18
N ALA A 32 -11.85 20.77 -18.36
CA ALA A 32 -12.78 20.75 -19.49
C ALA A 32 -13.07 19.35 -20.02
N TYR A 33 -12.04 18.48 -20.05
CA TYR A 33 -12.19 17.09 -20.51
C TYR A 33 -12.98 16.20 -19.53
N THR A 34 -12.80 16.44 -18.22
CA THR A 34 -13.50 15.68 -17.15
C THR A 34 -14.84 16.28 -16.77
N GLU A 35 -15.28 17.37 -17.44
CA GLU A 35 -16.49 18.14 -17.09
C GLU A 35 -16.47 18.63 -15.62
N PHE A 36 -15.27 18.70 -15.03
CA PHE A 36 -15.11 19.15 -13.66
C PHE A 36 -15.27 20.67 -13.58
N ASN A 37 -16.32 21.10 -12.91
CA ASN A 37 -16.57 22.51 -12.63
C ASN A 37 -16.13 22.85 -11.20
N PRO A 38 -15.01 23.55 -10.97
CA PRO A 38 -14.58 23.94 -9.63
C PRO A 38 -15.60 24.81 -8.89
N MET A 39 -16.47 25.54 -9.63
CA MET A 39 -17.48 26.41 -9.07
C MET A 39 -18.53 25.64 -8.26
N VAL A 40 -18.82 24.39 -8.65
CA VAL A 40 -19.74 23.49 -7.92
C VAL A 40 -19.27 23.25 -6.49
N LEU A 41 -17.95 23.20 -6.24
CA LEU A 41 -17.41 23.06 -4.90
C LEU A 41 -17.66 24.31 -4.03
N ILE A 42 -17.67 25.48 -4.65
CA ILE A 42 -17.91 26.76 -3.96
C ILE A 42 -19.40 26.92 -3.71
N GLU A 43 -20.23 26.64 -4.72
CA GLU A 43 -21.70 26.73 -4.62
C GLU A 43 -22.28 25.76 -3.59
N ASN A 44 -21.75 24.54 -3.51
CA ASN A 44 -22.20 23.54 -2.53
C ASN A 44 -21.38 23.56 -1.23
N GLY A 45 -20.54 24.58 -1.01
CA GLY A 45 -19.67 24.66 0.16
C GLY A 45 -20.44 24.69 1.49
N GLU A 46 -21.58 25.37 1.54
CA GLU A 46 -22.45 25.37 2.74
C GLU A 46 -23.00 23.98 3.03
N ALA A 47 -23.58 23.31 2.03
CA ALA A 47 -24.15 21.97 2.18
C ALA A 47 -23.05 20.95 2.57
N PHE A 48 -21.85 21.08 2.02
CA PHE A 48 -20.71 20.26 2.41
C PHE A 48 -20.31 20.50 3.87
N TRP A 49 -20.29 21.78 4.29
CA TRP A 49 -19.95 22.14 5.67
C TRP A 49 -20.99 21.66 6.66
N ASP A 50 -22.26 21.80 6.32
CA ASP A 50 -23.37 21.30 7.12
C ASP A 50 -23.31 19.77 7.28
N PHE A 51 -23.05 19.05 6.21
CA PHE A 51 -22.85 17.59 6.27
C PHE A 51 -21.68 17.23 7.21
N ILE A 52 -20.53 17.92 7.05
CA ILE A 52 -19.37 17.65 7.90
C ILE A 52 -19.67 17.92 9.38
N THR A 53 -20.32 19.03 9.69
CA THR A 53 -20.52 19.45 11.09
C THR A 53 -21.67 18.75 11.78
N ASN A 54 -22.73 18.43 11.07
CA ASN A 54 -23.98 17.91 11.67
C ASN A 54 -24.12 16.39 11.54
N ASP A 55 -23.65 15.80 10.42
CA ASP A 55 -23.89 14.39 10.16
C ASP A 55 -22.61 13.55 10.36
N PHE A 56 -21.42 14.10 10.04
CA PHE A 56 -20.19 13.33 10.03
C PHE A 56 -19.33 13.52 11.27
N LEU A 57 -19.06 14.77 11.70
CA LEU A 57 -18.12 15.07 12.79
C LEU A 57 -18.57 14.71 14.21
N PRO A 58 -19.86 14.77 14.62
CA PRO A 58 -20.20 14.31 15.96
C PRO A 58 -20.01 12.79 16.06
N PRO A 59 -18.93 12.30 16.73
CA PRO A 59 -18.75 10.86 16.88
C PRO A 59 -19.85 10.31 17.77
N ALA A 60 -20.65 9.39 17.24
CA ALA A 60 -21.65 8.68 18.01
C ALA A 60 -21.21 7.26 18.33
N LEU A 61 -21.49 6.82 19.54
CA LEU A 61 -21.25 5.45 19.92
C LEU A 61 -22.37 4.55 19.38
N PRO A 62 -22.04 3.42 18.77
CA PRO A 62 -23.02 2.44 18.35
C PRO A 62 -23.74 1.87 19.58
N LYS A 63 -24.94 1.30 19.38
CA LYS A 63 -25.67 0.60 20.45
C LYS A 63 -24.74 -0.40 21.15
N ALA A 64 -24.81 -0.48 22.48
CA ALA A 64 -23.94 -1.33 23.28
C ALA A 64 -23.88 -2.79 22.79
N SER A 65 -24.98 -3.31 22.24
CA SER A 65 -25.05 -4.65 21.65
C SER A 65 -24.20 -4.84 20.38
N ARG A 66 -23.80 -3.77 19.69
CA ARG A 66 -22.98 -3.81 18.45
C ARG A 66 -21.50 -3.58 18.71
N ILE A 67 -21.12 -3.08 19.87
CA ILE A 67 -19.73 -2.80 20.23
C ILE A 67 -18.84 -4.05 20.12
N PRO A 68 -19.23 -5.24 20.66
CA PRO A 68 -18.43 -6.45 20.52
C PRO A 68 -18.15 -6.82 19.07
N GLY A 69 -19.13 -6.67 18.16
CA GLY A 69 -18.96 -6.96 16.74
C GLY A 69 -17.97 -6.01 16.04
N ILE A 70 -17.86 -4.75 16.49
CA ILE A 70 -16.86 -3.81 15.97
C ILE A 70 -15.46 -4.25 16.41
N PHE A 71 -15.26 -4.62 17.68
CA PHE A 71 -13.97 -5.14 18.15
C PHE A 71 -13.59 -6.44 17.47
N GLU A 72 -14.54 -7.33 17.22
CA GLU A 72 -14.32 -8.54 16.44
C GLU A 72 -13.87 -8.20 15.02
N SER A 73 -14.53 -7.24 14.35
CA SER A 73 -14.15 -6.82 13.00
C SER A 73 -12.75 -6.19 12.95
N VAL A 74 -12.32 -5.47 13.98
CA VAL A 74 -10.95 -4.95 14.14
C VAL A 74 -9.97 -6.12 14.30
N ALA A 75 -10.27 -7.07 15.18
CA ALA A 75 -9.42 -8.25 15.38
C ALA A 75 -9.26 -9.06 14.08
N VAL A 76 -10.32 -9.22 13.30
CA VAL A 76 -10.29 -9.85 11.97
C VAL A 76 -9.38 -9.07 11.02
N THR A 77 -9.47 -7.74 11.01
CA THR A 77 -8.60 -6.88 10.17
C THR A 77 -7.13 -7.06 10.51
N LEU A 78 -6.78 -7.03 11.79
CA LEU A 78 -5.41 -7.25 12.25
C LEU A 78 -4.92 -8.67 11.92
N ALA A 79 -5.76 -9.68 12.15
CA ALA A 79 -5.45 -11.06 11.83
C ALA A 79 -5.22 -11.27 10.33
N LEU A 80 -6.04 -10.63 9.47
CA LEU A 80 -5.86 -10.68 8.01
C LEU A 80 -4.55 -10.01 7.59
N ALA A 81 -4.25 -8.82 8.11
CA ALA A 81 -3.02 -8.12 7.80
C ALA A 81 -1.78 -8.93 8.21
N MET A 82 -1.76 -9.48 9.42
CA MET A 82 -0.65 -10.27 9.93
C MET A 82 -0.48 -11.60 9.19
N SER A 83 -1.56 -12.35 9.01
CA SER A 83 -1.50 -13.68 8.38
C SER A 83 -1.13 -13.59 6.89
N SER A 84 -1.75 -12.66 6.13
CA SER A 84 -1.44 -12.47 4.72
C SER A 84 0.01 -12.00 4.51
N THR A 85 0.49 -11.09 5.35
CA THR A 85 1.87 -10.61 5.30
C THR A 85 2.87 -11.71 5.65
N THR A 86 2.57 -12.54 6.66
CA THR A 86 3.45 -13.64 7.07
C THR A 86 3.61 -14.67 5.96
N VAL A 87 2.50 -15.10 5.35
CA VAL A 87 2.55 -16.04 4.22
C VAL A 87 3.27 -15.42 3.03
N ALA A 88 2.97 -14.16 2.71
CA ALA A 88 3.64 -13.42 1.65
C ALA A 88 5.16 -13.31 1.87
N ALA A 89 5.60 -13.02 3.10
CA ALA A 89 7.02 -12.90 3.45
C ALA A 89 7.78 -14.22 3.27
N ILE A 90 7.19 -15.32 3.72
CA ILE A 90 7.79 -16.65 3.58
C ILE A 90 7.97 -17.00 2.10
N LEU A 91 6.91 -16.83 1.30
CA LEU A 91 6.98 -17.10 -0.14
C LEU A 91 7.95 -16.15 -0.86
N ALA A 92 7.90 -14.85 -0.50
CA ALA A 92 8.78 -13.84 -1.07
C ALA A 92 10.26 -14.10 -0.78
N PHE A 93 10.60 -14.58 0.41
CA PHE A 93 11.97 -14.95 0.76
C PHE A 93 12.53 -15.99 -0.20
N PHE A 94 11.82 -17.11 -0.39
CA PHE A 94 12.30 -18.16 -1.30
C PHE A 94 12.39 -17.68 -2.74
N VAL A 95 11.42 -16.90 -3.21
CA VAL A 95 11.43 -16.37 -4.58
C VAL A 95 12.53 -15.32 -4.77
N ALA A 96 12.78 -14.48 -3.76
CA ALA A 96 13.83 -13.46 -3.81
C ALA A 96 15.24 -14.04 -3.95
N LEU A 97 15.50 -15.22 -3.37
CA LEU A 97 16.79 -15.92 -3.55
C LEU A 97 17.09 -16.22 -5.03
N PHE A 98 16.06 -16.45 -5.85
CA PHE A 98 16.19 -16.65 -7.28
C PHE A 98 16.08 -15.34 -8.08
N GLY A 99 15.61 -14.27 -7.44
CA GLY A 99 15.45 -12.93 -8.04
C GLY A 99 16.73 -12.08 -8.02
N SER A 100 17.73 -12.46 -7.25
CA SER A 100 19.02 -11.76 -7.22
C SER A 100 19.94 -12.23 -8.36
N GLU A 101 20.45 -11.31 -9.16
CA GLU A 101 21.39 -11.63 -10.24
C GLU A 101 22.77 -12.03 -9.73
N LYS A 102 23.14 -11.51 -8.55
CA LYS A 102 24.48 -11.71 -7.96
C LYS A 102 24.60 -13.00 -7.14
N VAL A 103 23.51 -13.47 -6.57
CA VAL A 103 23.52 -14.58 -5.60
C VAL A 103 22.85 -15.84 -6.15
N SER A 104 21.91 -15.68 -7.08
CA SER A 104 21.13 -16.79 -7.63
C SER A 104 22.01 -17.80 -8.39
N PRO A 105 21.77 -19.12 -8.22
CA PRO A 105 22.40 -20.12 -9.07
C PRO A 105 21.93 -20.03 -10.53
N PHE A 106 20.85 -19.31 -10.79
CA PHE A 106 20.27 -19.12 -12.13
C PHE A 106 20.07 -17.62 -12.45
N PRO A 107 21.12 -16.85 -12.81
CA PRO A 107 21.02 -15.39 -13.03
C PRO A 107 19.98 -15.01 -14.07
N ARG A 108 19.73 -15.87 -15.07
CA ARG A 108 18.70 -15.63 -16.09
C ARG A 108 17.27 -15.65 -15.54
N ALA A 109 17.02 -16.41 -14.46
CA ALA A 109 15.72 -16.47 -13.79
C ALA A 109 15.39 -15.16 -13.06
N ALA A 110 16.40 -14.43 -12.58
CA ALA A 110 16.24 -13.18 -11.86
C ALA A 110 15.40 -12.16 -12.64
N LYS A 111 15.64 -12.01 -13.93
CA LYS A 111 14.86 -11.11 -14.81
C LYS A 111 13.38 -11.47 -14.85
N TYR A 112 13.06 -12.76 -14.93
CA TYR A 112 11.66 -13.22 -14.96
C TYR A 112 10.98 -13.04 -13.60
N VAL A 113 11.68 -13.35 -12.50
CA VAL A 113 11.17 -13.15 -11.14
C VAL A 113 10.86 -11.68 -10.89
N ARG A 114 11.79 -10.79 -11.22
CA ARG A 114 11.60 -9.33 -11.07
C ARG A 114 10.47 -8.80 -11.97
N GLY A 115 10.41 -9.28 -13.22
CA GLY A 115 9.34 -8.91 -14.16
C GLY A 115 7.97 -9.34 -13.65
N PHE A 116 7.83 -10.58 -13.17
CA PHE A 116 6.60 -11.11 -12.60
C PHE A 116 6.17 -10.35 -11.34
N ALA A 117 7.10 -10.13 -10.40
CA ALA A 117 6.81 -9.34 -9.20
C ALA A 117 6.38 -7.90 -9.56
N THR A 118 7.03 -7.26 -10.53
CA THR A 118 6.65 -5.93 -11.01
C THR A 118 5.25 -5.93 -11.64
N PHE A 119 4.92 -6.94 -12.44
CA PHE A 119 3.59 -7.08 -13.02
C PHE A 119 2.50 -7.18 -11.94
N LEU A 120 2.67 -8.07 -10.97
CA LEU A 120 1.71 -8.24 -9.87
C LEU A 120 1.54 -6.96 -9.03
N ARG A 121 2.64 -6.25 -8.77
CA ARG A 121 2.65 -5.00 -7.98
C ARG A 121 1.90 -3.85 -8.65
N ASN A 122 1.82 -3.82 -9.98
CA ASN A 122 1.10 -2.78 -10.70
C ASN A 122 -0.43 -2.92 -10.59
N ILE A 123 -0.92 -4.05 -10.09
CA ILE A 123 -2.34 -4.30 -9.89
C ILE A 123 -2.69 -4.00 -8.43
N PRO A 124 -3.53 -2.99 -8.13
CA PRO A 124 -3.94 -2.66 -6.76
C PRO A 124 -4.64 -3.83 -6.06
N ALA A 125 -4.49 -3.91 -4.71
CA ALA A 125 -5.13 -4.95 -3.90
C ALA A 125 -6.66 -5.02 -4.09
N LEU A 126 -7.30 -3.86 -4.29
CA LEU A 126 -8.72 -3.75 -4.54
C LEU A 126 -9.14 -4.48 -5.83
N VAL A 127 -8.34 -4.38 -6.89
CA VAL A 127 -8.60 -5.05 -8.17
C VAL A 127 -8.49 -6.57 -8.00
N TRP A 128 -7.47 -7.03 -7.28
CA TRP A 128 -7.36 -8.44 -6.91
C TRP A 128 -8.57 -8.93 -6.12
N ALA A 129 -9.04 -8.12 -5.15
CA ALA A 129 -10.23 -8.46 -4.38
C ALA A 129 -11.47 -8.61 -5.28
N PHE A 130 -11.67 -7.72 -6.24
CA PHE A 130 -12.81 -7.83 -7.19
C PHE A 130 -12.73 -9.08 -8.07
N ILE A 131 -11.54 -9.40 -8.58
CA ILE A 131 -11.34 -10.62 -9.40
C ILE A 131 -11.64 -11.87 -8.56
N LEU A 132 -11.12 -11.92 -7.34
CA LEU A 132 -11.28 -13.06 -6.44
C LEU A 132 -12.69 -13.18 -5.88
N PHE A 133 -13.39 -12.06 -5.70
CA PHE A 133 -14.76 -12.02 -5.22
C PHE A 133 -15.71 -12.85 -6.10
N SER A 134 -15.55 -12.81 -7.42
CA SER A 134 -16.36 -13.59 -8.36
C SER A 134 -16.17 -15.11 -8.19
N SER A 135 -15.02 -15.54 -7.68
CA SER A 135 -14.66 -16.96 -7.55
C SER A 135 -14.84 -17.50 -6.12
N LEU A 136 -14.46 -16.68 -5.12
CA LEU A 136 -14.44 -17.07 -3.70
C LEU A 136 -15.65 -16.56 -2.92
N GLY A 137 -16.45 -15.66 -3.51
CA GLY A 137 -17.59 -15.03 -2.83
C GLY A 137 -17.16 -14.00 -1.78
N ILE A 138 -18.14 -13.56 -0.95
CA ILE A 138 -17.88 -12.61 0.15
C ILE A 138 -17.22 -13.34 1.31
N GLY A 139 -16.13 -12.80 1.83
CA GLY A 139 -15.51 -13.36 3.03
C GLY A 139 -14.04 -13.01 3.20
N THR A 140 -13.50 -13.33 4.37
CA THR A 140 -12.11 -13.08 4.75
C THR A 140 -11.08 -13.74 3.81
N GLY A 141 -11.46 -14.82 3.12
CA GLY A 141 -10.61 -15.49 2.14
C GLY A 141 -10.21 -14.60 0.97
N VAL A 142 -11.14 -13.79 0.45
CA VAL A 142 -10.84 -12.80 -0.61
C VAL A 142 -9.84 -11.77 -0.12
N GLY A 143 -10.08 -11.21 1.08
CA GLY A 143 -9.18 -10.24 1.70
C GLY A 143 -7.78 -10.82 1.90
N PHE A 144 -7.69 -12.03 2.45
CA PHE A 144 -6.42 -12.71 2.68
C PHE A 144 -5.62 -12.90 1.39
N VAL A 145 -6.22 -13.47 0.35
CA VAL A 145 -5.50 -13.76 -0.91
C VAL A 145 -5.11 -12.47 -1.63
N ALA A 146 -6.00 -11.47 -1.69
CA ALA A 146 -5.70 -10.19 -2.33
C ALA A 146 -4.52 -9.46 -1.66
N LEU A 147 -4.52 -9.40 -0.32
CA LEU A 147 -3.42 -8.82 0.46
C LEU A 147 -2.13 -9.65 0.34
N CYS A 148 -2.24 -10.97 0.32
CA CYS A 148 -1.10 -11.86 0.16
C CYS A 148 -0.40 -11.65 -1.19
N ILE A 149 -1.15 -11.56 -2.31
CA ILE A 149 -0.58 -11.33 -3.64
C ILE A 149 0.16 -9.99 -3.71
N THR A 150 -0.45 -8.92 -3.22
CA THR A 150 0.18 -7.58 -3.28
C THR A 150 1.40 -7.47 -2.38
N SER A 151 1.35 -8.02 -1.17
CA SER A 151 2.49 -8.06 -0.24
C SER A 151 3.61 -8.94 -0.76
N PHE A 152 3.29 -10.10 -1.32
CA PHE A 152 4.26 -10.97 -1.97
C PHE A 152 5.01 -10.24 -3.09
N ALA A 153 4.29 -9.59 -4.00
CA ALA A 153 4.88 -8.87 -5.11
C ALA A 153 5.82 -7.73 -4.65
N PHE A 154 5.42 -7.01 -3.60
CA PHE A 154 6.22 -5.96 -3.01
C PHE A 154 7.47 -6.53 -2.31
N MET A 155 7.30 -7.54 -1.45
CA MET A 155 8.38 -8.13 -0.66
C MET A 155 9.41 -8.85 -1.51
N VAL A 156 9.01 -9.55 -2.58
CA VAL A 156 9.98 -10.18 -3.50
C VAL A 156 10.99 -9.15 -3.97
N ARG A 157 10.52 -7.97 -4.39
CA ARG A 157 11.40 -6.93 -4.87
C ARG A 157 12.25 -6.31 -3.77
N ALA A 158 11.65 -5.99 -2.64
CA ALA A 158 12.34 -5.42 -1.49
C ALA A 158 13.42 -6.37 -0.93
N PHE A 159 13.12 -7.66 -0.87
CA PHE A 159 14.08 -8.66 -0.42
C PHE A 159 15.23 -8.87 -1.42
N VAL A 160 14.93 -8.87 -2.73
CA VAL A 160 15.98 -8.92 -3.76
C VAL A 160 16.93 -7.75 -3.62
N GLU A 161 16.40 -6.53 -3.51
CA GLU A 161 17.20 -5.31 -3.34
C GLU A 161 18.04 -5.40 -2.05
N THR A 162 17.44 -5.81 -0.93
CA THR A 162 18.18 -6.01 0.34
C THR A 162 19.31 -7.05 0.22
N ILE A 163 19.07 -8.17 -0.46
CA ILE A 163 20.09 -9.21 -0.68
C ILE A 163 21.25 -8.64 -1.49
N GLU A 164 20.97 -7.89 -2.56
CA GLU A 164 22.01 -7.35 -3.44
C GLU A 164 22.84 -6.25 -2.80
N ASP A 165 22.21 -5.43 -1.93
CA ASP A 165 22.88 -4.29 -1.30
C ASP A 165 23.71 -4.72 -0.08
N VAL A 166 23.24 -5.68 0.70
CA VAL A 166 23.80 -5.97 2.03
C VAL A 166 24.70 -7.20 2.04
N SER A 167 24.40 -8.22 1.24
CA SER A 167 25.09 -9.51 1.36
C SER A 167 26.20 -9.76 0.34
N GLN A 168 26.40 -8.87 -0.62
CA GLN A 168 27.29 -9.10 -1.75
C GLN A 168 28.70 -9.52 -1.33
N ASP A 169 29.38 -8.73 -0.50
CA ASP A 169 30.76 -8.97 -0.08
C ASP A 169 30.90 -10.30 0.70
N CYS A 170 29.91 -10.59 1.57
CA CYS A 170 29.88 -11.84 2.34
C CYS A 170 29.67 -13.07 1.44
N VAL A 171 28.78 -12.93 0.44
CA VAL A 171 28.50 -14.02 -0.50
C VAL A 171 29.70 -14.31 -1.40
N GLU A 172 30.36 -13.28 -1.95
CA GLU A 172 31.57 -13.42 -2.76
C GLU A 172 32.71 -14.08 -1.97
N SER A 173 32.88 -13.69 -0.70
CA SER A 173 33.88 -14.29 0.19
C SER A 173 33.64 -15.78 0.43
N LEU A 174 32.40 -16.19 0.65
CA LEU A 174 32.00 -17.60 0.83
C LEU A 174 32.13 -18.40 -0.49
N GLU A 175 31.86 -17.77 -1.62
CA GLU A 175 32.01 -18.38 -2.94
C GLU A 175 33.45 -18.67 -3.25
N ALA A 176 34.38 -17.78 -2.89
CA ALA A 176 35.80 -17.94 -3.07
C ALA A 176 36.37 -19.16 -2.32
N VAL A 177 35.78 -19.55 -1.19
CA VAL A 177 36.15 -20.75 -0.42
C VAL A 177 35.32 -21.99 -0.80
N GLY A 178 34.52 -21.91 -1.86
CA GLY A 178 33.77 -23.05 -2.42
C GLY A 178 32.49 -23.41 -1.67
N ALA A 179 31.88 -22.47 -0.93
CA ALA A 179 30.63 -22.70 -0.24
C ALA A 179 29.47 -22.95 -1.22
N SER A 180 28.66 -23.98 -0.93
CA SER A 180 27.45 -24.29 -1.68
C SER A 180 26.37 -23.23 -1.52
N PHE A 181 25.39 -23.16 -2.46
CA PHE A 181 24.31 -22.17 -2.40
C PHE A 181 23.54 -22.16 -1.07
N PRO A 182 23.10 -23.30 -0.49
CA PRO A 182 22.45 -23.31 0.82
C PRO A 182 23.35 -22.77 1.95
N GLN A 183 24.65 -23.03 1.90
CA GLN A 183 25.60 -22.49 2.88
C GLN A 183 25.72 -20.97 2.78
N ARG A 184 25.77 -20.43 1.55
CA ARG A 184 25.76 -18.97 1.32
C ARG A 184 24.48 -18.33 1.83
N VAL A 185 23.32 -18.96 1.61
CA VAL A 185 22.03 -18.48 2.13
C VAL A 185 22.02 -18.45 3.65
N ALA A 186 22.45 -19.54 4.30
CA ALA A 186 22.38 -19.67 5.76
C ALA A 186 23.44 -18.82 6.50
N GLN A 187 24.63 -18.67 5.94
CA GLN A 187 25.77 -18.04 6.63
C GLN A 187 26.04 -16.60 6.20
N ALA A 188 25.62 -16.19 5.00
CA ALA A 188 25.77 -14.81 4.54
C ALA A 188 24.42 -14.09 4.44
N ILE A 189 23.50 -14.56 3.59
CA ILE A 189 22.29 -13.81 3.26
C ILE A 189 21.40 -13.66 4.48
N LEU A 190 21.07 -14.74 5.15
CA LEU A 190 20.12 -14.71 6.25
C LEU A 190 20.59 -13.81 7.40
N PRO A 191 21.80 -13.95 7.95
CA PRO A 191 22.26 -13.11 9.06
C PRO A 191 22.46 -11.64 8.65
N SER A 192 22.98 -11.37 7.44
CA SER A 192 23.24 -10.01 6.98
C SER A 192 21.96 -9.24 6.66
N CYS A 193 20.96 -9.91 6.06
CA CYS A 193 19.74 -9.26 5.56
C CYS A 193 18.56 -9.31 6.55
N LEU A 194 18.66 -10.05 7.66
CA LEU A 194 17.55 -10.29 8.58
C LEU A 194 16.89 -9.00 9.07
N CYS A 195 17.68 -8.00 9.47
CA CYS A 195 17.16 -6.71 9.93
C CYS A 195 16.39 -5.99 8.81
N GLY A 196 16.88 -6.05 7.57
CA GLY A 196 16.19 -5.49 6.40
C GLY A 196 14.88 -6.23 6.11
N PHE A 197 14.90 -7.55 6.15
CA PHE A 197 13.68 -8.36 5.95
C PHE A 197 12.62 -8.08 7.01
N LEU A 198 13.02 -7.97 8.28
CA LEU A 198 12.11 -7.63 9.37
C LEU A 198 11.53 -6.22 9.19
N SER A 199 12.34 -5.24 8.77
CA SER A 199 11.88 -3.88 8.50
C SER A 199 10.81 -3.86 7.41
N TRP A 200 11.03 -4.57 6.30
CA TRP A 200 10.06 -4.69 5.21
C TRP A 200 8.80 -5.46 5.63
N PHE A 201 8.96 -6.49 6.46
CA PHE A 201 7.84 -7.25 7.01
C PHE A 201 6.93 -6.36 7.88
N LEU A 202 7.49 -5.60 8.81
CA LEU A 202 6.73 -4.68 9.67
C LEU A 202 6.06 -3.57 8.85
N TYR A 203 6.77 -3.00 7.88
CA TYR A 203 6.19 -2.04 6.94
C TYR A 203 4.99 -2.61 6.18
N CYS A 204 5.09 -3.84 5.68
CA CYS A 204 3.98 -4.48 4.99
C CYS A 204 2.78 -4.76 5.92
N ILE A 205 2.99 -5.10 7.19
CA ILE A 205 1.89 -5.24 8.15
C ILE A 205 1.15 -3.91 8.27
N GLU A 206 1.87 -2.80 8.48
CA GLU A 206 1.27 -1.47 8.57
C GLU A 206 0.45 -1.11 7.31
N VAL A 207 1.01 -1.33 6.13
CA VAL A 207 0.33 -1.08 4.85
C VAL A 207 -0.91 -1.97 4.71
N ASN A 208 -0.81 -3.25 5.10
CA ASN A 208 -1.91 -4.21 4.99
C ASN A 208 -3.06 -3.94 5.96
N ILE A 209 -2.82 -3.36 7.13
CA ILE A 209 -3.88 -2.93 8.04
C ILE A 209 -4.78 -1.90 7.32
N ARG A 210 -4.19 -0.92 6.67
CA ARG A 210 -4.95 0.09 5.88
C ARG A 210 -5.60 -0.50 4.64
N ALA A 211 -4.86 -1.32 3.90
CA ALA A 211 -5.36 -1.95 2.69
C ALA A 211 -6.52 -2.93 2.98
N SER A 212 -6.48 -3.66 4.09
CA SER A 212 -7.54 -4.58 4.50
C SER A 212 -8.86 -3.87 4.76
N THR A 213 -8.83 -2.62 5.25
CA THR A 213 -10.04 -1.80 5.41
C THR A 213 -10.70 -1.53 4.06
N ILE A 214 -9.90 -1.14 3.04
CA ILE A 214 -10.41 -0.87 1.68
C ILE A 214 -10.92 -2.15 1.02
N VAL A 215 -10.15 -3.22 1.10
CA VAL A 215 -10.54 -4.55 0.57
C VAL A 215 -11.77 -5.09 1.30
N GLY A 216 -11.89 -4.79 2.61
CA GLY A 216 -13.03 -5.15 3.42
C GLY A 216 -14.34 -4.51 2.94
N MET A 217 -14.32 -3.26 2.47
CA MET A 217 -15.51 -2.59 1.93
C MET A 217 -16.10 -3.28 0.70
N VAL A 218 -15.29 -4.01 -0.06
CA VAL A 218 -15.74 -4.78 -1.23
C VAL A 218 -15.97 -6.26 -0.95
N GLY A 219 -16.09 -6.63 0.33
CA GLY A 219 -16.44 -7.99 0.74
C GLY A 219 -15.29 -8.83 1.28
N GLY A 220 -14.10 -8.26 1.47
CA GLY A 220 -12.93 -8.93 2.07
C GLY A 220 -12.98 -9.13 3.57
N GLY A 221 -14.10 -8.77 4.23
CA GLY A 221 -14.30 -8.92 5.69
C GLY A 221 -13.65 -7.83 6.53
N GLY A 222 -13.65 -8.03 7.85
CA GLY A 222 -13.04 -7.10 8.80
C GLY A 222 -13.77 -5.77 8.97
N VAL A 223 -13.06 -4.77 9.50
CA VAL A 223 -13.60 -3.44 9.83
C VAL A 223 -14.13 -2.68 8.61
N GLY A 224 -13.57 -2.94 7.42
CA GLY A 224 -14.01 -2.30 6.19
C GLY A 224 -15.46 -2.65 5.82
N LEU A 225 -15.86 -3.91 5.99
CA LEU A 225 -17.24 -4.35 5.76
C LEU A 225 -18.21 -3.70 6.77
N THR A 226 -17.81 -3.61 8.02
CA THR A 226 -18.57 -2.95 9.08
C THR A 226 -18.73 -1.46 8.77
N LEU A 227 -17.66 -0.76 8.43
CA LEU A 227 -17.67 0.64 8.03
C LEU A 227 -18.62 0.88 6.85
N PHE A 228 -18.50 0.07 5.80
CA PHE A 228 -19.33 0.17 4.60
C PHE A 228 -20.82 -0.03 4.92
N SER A 229 -21.15 -0.92 5.85
CA SER A 229 -22.54 -1.16 6.29
C SER A 229 -23.14 0.06 6.98
N TYR A 230 -22.37 0.77 7.82
CA TYR A 230 -22.82 2.01 8.46
C TYR A 230 -22.96 3.16 7.45
N ILE A 231 -22.01 3.31 6.52
CA ILE A 231 -22.11 4.32 5.45
C ILE A 231 -23.36 4.08 4.59
N LYS A 232 -23.60 2.82 4.16
CA LYS A 232 -24.84 2.48 3.41
C LYS A 232 -26.11 2.68 4.22
N GLY A 233 -26.04 2.57 5.53
CA GLY A 233 -27.15 2.82 6.45
C GLY A 233 -27.36 4.31 6.79
N PHE A 234 -26.63 5.24 6.14
CA PHE A 234 -26.64 6.68 6.42
C PHE A 234 -26.35 7.03 7.90
N GLN A 235 -25.57 6.17 8.58
CA GLN A 235 -25.15 6.37 9.98
C GLN A 235 -23.69 6.89 9.98
N TYR A 236 -23.51 8.09 9.46
CA TYR A 236 -22.18 8.69 9.25
C TYR A 236 -21.47 9.02 10.55
N ASP A 237 -22.20 9.36 11.60
CA ASP A 237 -21.73 9.59 12.96
C ASP A 237 -21.01 8.37 13.56
N ILE A 238 -21.61 7.18 13.41
CA ILE A 238 -20.99 5.91 13.83
C ILE A 238 -19.86 5.53 12.88
N ALA A 239 -20.02 5.75 11.57
CA ALA A 239 -18.97 5.50 10.59
C ALA A 239 -17.72 6.32 10.92
N PHE A 240 -17.86 7.58 11.33
CA PHE A 240 -16.75 8.42 11.77
C PHE A 240 -16.04 7.85 12.99
N THR A 241 -16.77 7.35 13.98
CA THR A 241 -16.18 6.66 15.14
C THR A 241 -15.33 5.46 14.72
N ILE A 242 -15.82 4.66 13.76
CA ILE A 242 -15.04 3.52 13.22
C ILE A 242 -13.80 4.00 12.45
N ILE A 243 -13.90 5.09 11.68
CA ILE A 243 -12.75 5.70 10.99
C ILE A 243 -11.69 6.14 12.00
N LEU A 244 -12.08 6.79 13.11
CA LEU A 244 -11.14 7.17 14.17
C LEU A 244 -10.44 5.96 14.78
N LEU A 245 -11.19 4.86 14.96
CA LEU A 245 -10.63 3.62 15.49
C LEU A 245 -9.62 2.99 14.49
N VAL A 246 -9.91 3.00 13.20
CA VAL A 246 -8.98 2.56 12.15
C VAL A 246 -7.75 3.46 12.09
N ALA A 247 -7.90 4.77 12.28
CA ALA A 247 -6.79 5.70 12.29
C ALA A 247 -5.88 5.53 13.52
N ALA A 248 -6.39 4.97 14.62
CA ALA A 248 -5.63 4.67 15.83
C ALA A 248 -4.91 3.31 15.80
N MET A 249 -5.22 2.45 14.81
CA MET A 249 -4.57 1.15 14.59
C MET A 249 -3.23 1.31 13.87
#